data_feb792591cb13e58ddd26da1b0fba4f3
#
_entry.id   feb792591cb13e58ddd26da1b0fba4f3
#
_cell.length_a   1.000
_cell.length_b   1.000
_cell.length_c   1.000
_cell.angle_alpha   90.00
_cell.angle_beta   90.00
_cell.angle_gamma   90.00
#
_symmetry.space_group_name_H-M   'P 1'
#
loop_
_entity.id
_entity.type
_entity.pdbx_description
1 polymer ?
#
loop_
_entity_poly.entity_id
_entity_poly.type
_entity_poly.pdbx_seq_one_letter_code
_entity_poly.pdbx_strand_id
1 'polypeptide(L)'
;SLRTQIHIYGDNFGTDPSKIHITIGGQYTTTIGCTNTEIYCIVPPKAFDGNIKIKIESADGKNSPIEYEFEKKFNYTLQPSVSTLVGSEDENGNSSDVDGNFEKARFGNPQWLLMDTFGIEKCLIINGQGGPIRRINLEAKEVSTLLTNGQGGFRNMQFMSFDATGDTLFVSDDHGSSSKDNREIAYILRSEEFRKAHPYVYDRTGYNNVYCALNKSLYYNTYWKGGLQKAVHDPTTGGKKGVELFGVYENSDSGTFMCIHPDGRFMYITGRNCILVSQYNKVTNEFQKPTTFAGREGEAGYSPSPGPSARFQEPYQGTFVKNEEYIKNPRPDGNIYDYYICDRGNHCIFKITPDGNVSLFAGRGSVSSDNKVSGNIDGELKTEARFDNPCGIAYDEETQTFYIADRENHSIRTISIE
;
A
#
# COMPACT_ATOMS: atom_id res chain seq x y z
N SER A 1 0.94 14.10 12.19
CA SER A 1 1.74 14.77 11.17
C SER A 1 2.21 16.11 11.69
N LEU A 2 3.51 16.35 11.65
CA LEU A 2 4.06 17.68 11.93
C LEU A 2 3.80 18.55 10.70
N ARG A 3 2.58 19.04 10.56
CA ARG A 3 2.22 20.01 9.52
C ARG A 3 3.05 21.27 9.70
N THR A 4 3.32 21.99 8.61
CA THR A 4 4.03 23.26 8.66
C THR A 4 3.37 24.20 9.67
N GLN A 5 4.14 24.61 10.65
CA GLN A 5 3.70 25.50 11.72
C GLN A 5 4.17 26.91 11.41
N ILE A 6 3.32 27.88 11.64
CA ILE A 6 3.69 29.30 11.57
C ILE A 6 3.34 30.01 12.86
N HIS A 7 4.26 30.88 13.24
CA HIS A 7 4.11 31.80 14.34
C HIS A 7 3.96 33.21 13.77
N ILE A 8 2.94 33.91 14.18
CA ILE A 8 2.66 35.27 13.75
C ILE A 8 2.80 36.17 14.98
N TYR A 9 3.69 37.14 14.89
CA TYR A 9 3.99 38.06 15.97
C TYR A 9 3.37 39.43 15.69
N GLY A 10 2.85 40.06 16.73
CA GLY A 10 2.21 41.38 16.66
C GLY A 10 1.69 41.80 18.03
N ASP A 11 0.70 42.69 18.05
CA ASP A 11 0.10 43.14 19.29
C ASP A 11 -1.44 43.10 19.19
N ASN A 12 -2.08 42.96 20.34
CA ASN A 12 -3.55 43.01 20.49
C ASN A 12 -4.30 41.86 19.82
N PHE A 13 -3.69 40.68 19.70
CA PHE A 13 -4.37 39.49 19.14
C PHE A 13 -5.47 38.93 20.05
N GLY A 14 -5.41 39.24 21.35
CA GLY A 14 -6.28 38.59 22.33
C GLY A 14 -5.76 37.21 22.74
N THR A 15 -6.55 36.51 23.55
CA THR A 15 -6.18 35.20 24.13
C THR A 15 -7.17 34.10 23.79
N ASP A 16 -8.16 34.38 22.94
CA ASP A 16 -9.17 33.42 22.49
C ASP A 16 -8.93 33.01 21.04
N PRO A 17 -8.36 31.80 20.80
CA PRO A 17 -8.03 31.35 19.46
C PRO A 17 -9.27 31.12 18.58
N SER A 18 -10.47 30.95 19.15
CA SER A 18 -11.71 30.76 18.39
C SER A 18 -12.15 32.03 17.64
N LYS A 19 -11.64 33.19 18.04
CA LYS A 19 -11.92 34.50 17.42
C LYS A 19 -10.89 34.91 16.37
N ILE A 20 -9.88 34.06 16.12
CA ILE A 20 -8.82 34.36 15.18
C ILE A 20 -8.95 33.44 13.98
N HIS A 21 -9.22 34.04 12.84
CA HIS A 21 -9.33 33.33 11.56
C HIS A 21 -8.16 33.72 10.65
N ILE A 22 -7.36 32.74 10.27
CA ILE A 22 -6.22 32.95 9.40
C ILE A 22 -6.46 32.18 8.11
N THR A 23 -6.20 32.84 6.99
CA THR A 23 -6.21 32.20 5.67
C THR A 23 -4.86 32.38 4.97
N ILE A 24 -4.45 31.34 4.23
CA ILE A 24 -3.28 31.34 3.36
C ILE A 24 -3.76 30.96 1.96
N GLY A 25 -3.54 31.82 0.98
CA GLY A 25 -4.05 31.60 -0.36
C GLY A 25 -5.58 31.40 -0.42
N GLY A 26 -6.32 31.96 0.54
CA GLY A 26 -7.77 31.79 0.67
C GLY A 26 -8.25 30.56 1.45
N GLN A 27 -7.33 29.67 1.89
CA GLN A 27 -7.67 28.49 2.70
C GLN A 27 -7.47 28.76 4.20
N TYR A 28 -8.42 28.31 5.01
CA TYR A 28 -8.36 28.46 6.46
C TYR A 28 -7.26 27.58 7.08
N THR A 29 -6.48 28.17 7.97
CA THR A 29 -5.53 27.45 8.84
C THR A 29 -6.23 26.94 10.09
N THR A 30 -5.58 26.04 10.82
CA THR A 30 -6.00 25.67 12.17
C THR A 30 -5.22 26.50 13.18
N THR A 31 -5.90 27.45 13.86
CA THR A 31 -5.30 28.19 14.98
C THR A 31 -5.24 27.30 16.19
N ILE A 32 -4.04 27.04 16.67
CA ILE A 32 -3.78 26.15 17.82
C ILE A 32 -3.82 26.92 19.13
N GLY A 33 -3.30 28.14 19.11
CA GLY A 33 -3.28 29.00 20.28
C GLY A 33 -2.92 30.43 19.95
N CYS A 34 -3.16 31.32 20.89
CA CYS A 34 -2.77 32.72 20.79
C CYS A 34 -2.49 33.34 22.16
N THR A 35 -1.62 34.32 22.15
CA THR A 35 -1.42 35.29 23.20
C THR A 35 -1.69 36.68 22.64
N ASN A 36 -1.62 37.71 23.48
CA ASN A 36 -1.81 39.08 22.99
C ASN A 36 -0.75 39.52 21.95
N THR A 37 0.39 38.81 21.87
CA THR A 37 1.52 39.14 21.00
C THR A 37 1.92 38.07 20.02
N GLU A 38 1.32 36.87 20.08
CA GLU A 38 1.68 35.75 19.24
C GLU A 38 0.47 34.90 18.87
N ILE A 39 0.39 34.48 17.62
CA ILE A 39 -0.57 33.48 17.15
C ILE A 39 0.24 32.29 16.65
N TYR A 40 -0.17 31.10 17.06
CA TYR A 40 0.36 29.84 16.61
C TYR A 40 -0.69 29.07 15.79
N CYS A 41 -0.37 28.77 14.53
CA CYS A 41 -1.30 28.05 13.65
C CYS A 41 -0.60 27.01 12.77
N ILE A 42 -1.37 26.07 12.24
CA ILE A 42 -0.92 25.01 11.34
C ILE A 42 -1.42 25.33 9.94
N VAL A 43 -0.52 25.31 8.96
CA VAL A 43 -0.83 25.46 7.52
C VAL A 43 -1.65 24.25 7.08
N PRO A 44 -2.79 24.44 6.37
CA PRO A 44 -3.56 23.32 5.85
C PRO A 44 -2.76 22.57 4.76
N PRO A 45 -2.97 21.25 4.61
CA PRO A 45 -2.38 20.50 3.51
C PRO A 45 -2.88 21.05 2.17
N LYS A 46 -2.00 21.03 1.15
CA LYS A 46 -2.29 21.57 -0.19
C LYS A 46 -2.69 23.05 -0.19
N ALA A 47 -2.17 23.83 0.76
CA ALA A 47 -2.33 25.27 0.72
C ALA A 47 -1.67 25.82 -0.54
N PHE A 48 -2.35 26.76 -1.21
CA PHE A 48 -1.80 27.42 -2.37
C PHE A 48 -0.91 28.60 -1.96
N ASP A 49 0.05 28.93 -2.80
CA ASP A 49 0.77 30.21 -2.68
C ASP A 49 -0.21 31.36 -2.59
N GLY A 50 0.06 32.28 -1.70
CA GLY A 50 -0.82 33.44 -1.59
C GLY A 50 -0.60 34.29 -0.35
N ASN A 51 -1.47 35.24 -0.21
CA ASN A 51 -1.42 36.19 0.89
C ASN A 51 -1.87 35.51 2.19
N ILE A 52 -1.21 35.85 3.27
CA ILE A 52 -1.65 35.51 4.64
C ILE A 52 -2.60 36.63 5.07
N LYS A 53 -3.82 36.27 5.45
CA LYS A 53 -4.80 37.18 6.00
C LYS A 53 -5.19 36.76 7.39
N ILE A 54 -5.30 37.73 8.29
CA ILE A 54 -5.80 37.53 9.65
C ILE A 54 -7.06 38.33 9.81
N LYS A 55 -8.08 37.70 10.38
CA LYS A 55 -9.29 38.34 10.83
C LYS A 55 -9.47 38.03 12.30
N ILE A 56 -9.59 39.07 13.12
CA ILE A 56 -9.81 38.99 14.57
C ILE A 56 -11.19 39.53 14.87
N GLU A 57 -12.05 38.70 15.44
CA GLU A 57 -13.37 39.09 15.87
C GLU A 57 -13.31 39.90 17.18
N SER A 58 -14.16 40.91 17.28
CA SER A 58 -14.25 41.71 18.51
C SER A 58 -14.66 40.85 19.71
N ALA A 59 -14.06 41.12 20.85
CA ALA A 59 -14.36 40.41 22.11
C ALA A 59 -15.82 40.55 22.53
N ASP A 60 -16.44 41.67 22.26
CA ASP A 60 -17.83 41.99 22.63
C ASP A 60 -18.83 41.68 21.50
N GLY A 61 -18.39 41.23 20.33
CA GLY A 61 -19.22 40.95 19.16
C GLY A 61 -19.95 42.14 18.56
N LYS A 62 -19.64 43.37 19.01
CA LYS A 62 -20.35 44.60 18.60
C LYS A 62 -19.54 45.48 17.63
N ASN A 63 -18.23 45.36 17.72
CA ASN A 63 -17.33 46.10 16.83
C ASN A 63 -17.02 45.30 15.55
N SER A 64 -16.67 45.99 14.49
CA SER A 64 -16.23 45.35 13.25
C SER A 64 -14.94 44.55 13.49
N PRO A 65 -14.77 43.38 12.87
CA PRO A 65 -13.54 42.59 12.99
C PRO A 65 -12.37 43.42 12.44
N ILE A 66 -11.20 43.17 13.04
CA ILE A 66 -9.93 43.73 12.54
C ILE A 66 -9.41 42.77 11.49
N GLU A 67 -9.10 43.27 10.31
CA GLU A 67 -8.51 42.45 9.22
C GLU A 67 -7.15 43.02 8.86
N TYR A 68 -6.18 42.11 8.68
CA TYR A 68 -4.84 42.45 8.24
C TYR A 68 -4.39 41.49 7.16
N GLU A 69 -3.75 41.97 6.13
CA GLU A 69 -3.14 41.20 5.05
C GLU A 69 -1.64 41.46 5.02
N PHE A 70 -0.85 40.37 5.05
CA PHE A 70 0.61 40.49 5.00
C PHE A 70 1.07 40.83 3.60
N GLU A 71 2.02 41.76 3.49
CA GLU A 71 2.67 42.12 2.20
C GLU A 71 3.46 40.92 1.64
N LYS A 72 4.10 40.16 2.52
CA LYS A 72 4.88 38.97 2.14
C LYS A 72 3.96 37.77 1.91
N LYS A 73 4.02 37.22 0.70
CA LYS A 73 3.28 36.03 0.35
C LYS A 73 3.89 34.79 1.00
N PHE A 74 3.02 33.86 1.37
CA PHE A 74 3.40 32.51 1.72
C PHE A 74 3.63 31.71 0.42
N ASN A 75 4.78 31.06 0.31
CA ASN A 75 5.10 30.16 -0.78
C ASN A 75 4.97 28.73 -0.27
N TYR A 76 4.01 28.00 -0.80
CA TYR A 76 3.80 26.60 -0.45
C TYR A 76 4.57 25.71 -1.42
N THR A 77 5.51 24.94 -0.90
CA THR A 77 6.23 23.96 -1.71
C THR A 77 5.59 22.59 -1.53
N LEU A 78 4.98 22.09 -2.60
CA LEU A 78 4.44 20.73 -2.63
C LEU A 78 5.58 19.72 -2.45
N GLN A 79 5.45 18.82 -1.50
CA GLN A 79 6.41 17.76 -1.27
C GLN A 79 5.71 16.42 -1.07
N PRO A 80 6.36 15.32 -1.44
CA PRO A 80 5.84 14.00 -1.13
C PRO A 80 5.74 13.82 0.40
N SER A 81 4.58 13.40 0.87
CA SER A 81 4.34 13.15 2.28
C SER A 81 3.55 11.86 2.51
N VAL A 82 3.69 11.30 3.69
CA VAL A 82 2.85 10.21 4.20
C VAL A 82 1.70 10.81 4.99
N SER A 83 0.48 10.35 4.71
CA SER A 83 -0.71 10.72 5.46
C SER A 83 -1.54 9.49 5.79
N THR A 84 -2.29 9.51 6.89
CA THR A 84 -3.24 8.46 7.22
C THR A 84 -4.56 8.71 6.47
N LEU A 85 -4.99 7.73 5.66
CA LEU A 85 -6.23 7.80 4.89
C LEU A 85 -7.43 7.37 5.72
N VAL A 86 -7.37 6.18 6.29
CA VAL A 86 -8.46 5.55 7.03
C VAL A 86 -7.94 4.46 7.94
N GLY A 87 -8.65 4.22 9.04
CA GLY A 87 -8.32 3.21 10.04
C GLY A 87 -7.56 3.80 11.23
N SER A 88 -7.84 3.23 12.36
CA SER A 88 -7.21 3.52 13.65
C SER A 88 -7.67 2.48 14.66
N GLU A 89 -7.05 2.43 15.81
CA GLU A 89 -7.59 1.77 17.00
C GLU A 89 -8.80 2.52 17.55
N ASP A 90 -9.64 1.83 18.33
CA ASP A 90 -10.71 2.47 19.08
C ASP A 90 -10.16 3.16 20.34
N GLU A 91 -11.07 3.81 21.12
CA GLU A 91 -10.72 4.50 22.37
C GLU A 91 -10.10 3.59 23.43
N ASN A 92 -10.23 2.27 23.27
CA ASN A 92 -9.70 1.26 24.19
C ASN A 92 -8.44 0.57 23.63
N GLY A 93 -7.94 1.00 22.48
CA GLY A 93 -6.80 0.37 21.79
C GLY A 93 -7.16 -0.95 21.10
N ASN A 94 -8.44 -1.21 20.81
CA ASN A 94 -8.84 -2.40 20.08
C ASN A 94 -8.88 -2.15 18.59
N SER A 95 -8.39 -3.10 17.83
CA SER A 95 -8.50 -3.16 16.38
C SER A 95 -9.48 -4.27 15.98
N SER A 96 -10.40 -3.95 15.10
CA SER A 96 -11.34 -4.91 14.51
C SER A 96 -11.81 -4.38 13.16
N ASP A 97 -12.32 -5.27 12.32
CA ASP A 97 -12.90 -4.83 11.03
C ASP A 97 -14.26 -4.20 11.25
N VAL A 98 -14.39 -2.89 10.98
CA VAL A 98 -15.64 -2.13 11.08
C VAL A 98 -15.86 -1.39 9.77
N ASP A 99 -17.02 -1.60 9.15
CA ASP A 99 -17.46 -0.89 7.95
C ASP A 99 -18.02 0.50 8.28
N GLY A 100 -18.01 1.39 7.30
CA GLY A 100 -18.55 2.75 7.39
C GLY A 100 -17.71 3.78 6.66
N ASN A 101 -17.99 5.06 6.91
CA ASN A 101 -17.18 6.15 6.38
C ASN A 101 -15.77 6.16 6.99
N PHE A 102 -14.86 6.95 6.42
CA PHE A 102 -13.44 6.97 6.83
C PHE A 102 -13.21 7.37 8.30
N GLU A 103 -14.17 8.04 8.94
CA GLU A 103 -14.08 8.40 10.36
C GLU A 103 -14.38 7.20 11.27
N LYS A 104 -15.21 6.25 10.81
CA LYS A 104 -15.68 5.12 11.59
C LYS A 104 -15.05 3.79 11.22
N ALA A 105 -14.63 3.66 9.97
CA ALA A 105 -14.07 2.42 9.45
C ALA A 105 -12.76 2.07 10.15
N ARG A 106 -12.60 0.78 10.50
CA ARG A 106 -11.41 0.23 11.15
C ARG A 106 -10.98 -1.05 10.47
N PHE A 107 -9.73 -1.41 10.68
CA PHE A 107 -9.13 -2.64 10.15
C PHE A 107 -8.49 -3.44 11.27
N GLY A 108 -8.82 -4.72 11.34
CA GLY A 108 -8.22 -5.61 12.32
C GLY A 108 -6.76 -5.90 11.98
N ASN A 109 -6.48 -6.21 10.75
CA ASN A 109 -5.13 -6.63 10.34
C ASN A 109 -4.95 -6.46 8.83
N PRO A 110 -4.85 -5.22 8.31
CA PRO A 110 -4.74 -4.97 6.88
C PRO A 110 -3.41 -5.47 6.35
N GLN A 111 -3.41 -6.30 5.32
CA GLN A 111 -2.17 -6.89 4.81
C GLN A 111 -1.94 -6.71 3.32
N TRP A 112 -2.94 -6.97 2.48
CA TRP A 112 -2.79 -6.97 1.04
C TRP A 112 -3.71 -5.95 0.40
N LEU A 113 -3.16 -5.19 -0.52
CA LEU A 113 -3.88 -4.14 -1.25
C LEU A 113 -3.84 -4.39 -2.75
N LEU A 114 -4.97 -4.20 -3.39
CA LEU A 114 -5.08 -4.12 -4.84
C LEU A 114 -5.80 -2.83 -5.23
N MET A 115 -5.28 -2.15 -6.24
CA MET A 115 -5.98 -1.04 -6.88
C MET A 115 -6.97 -1.61 -7.89
N ASP A 116 -8.26 -1.32 -7.72
CA ASP A 116 -9.32 -1.65 -8.67
C ASP A 116 -9.61 -0.42 -9.54
N THR A 117 -9.04 -0.42 -10.74
CA THR A 117 -9.24 0.62 -11.76
C THR A 117 -10.20 0.18 -12.86
N PHE A 118 -10.76 -1.03 -12.77
CA PHE A 118 -11.63 -1.61 -13.80
C PHE A 118 -13.11 -1.26 -13.61
N GLY A 119 -13.50 -0.85 -12.40
CA GLY A 119 -14.87 -0.45 -12.08
C GLY A 119 -15.16 0.99 -12.49
N ILE A 120 -16.44 1.40 -12.32
CA ILE A 120 -16.86 2.79 -12.53
C ILE A 120 -16.20 3.71 -11.50
N GLU A 121 -16.10 3.23 -10.26
CA GLU A 121 -15.51 3.94 -9.13
C GLU A 121 -14.14 3.36 -8.82
N LYS A 122 -13.18 4.22 -8.53
CA LYS A 122 -11.86 3.79 -8.05
C LYS A 122 -11.95 3.26 -6.64
N CYS A 123 -11.51 2.04 -6.46
CA CYS A 123 -11.54 1.37 -5.18
C CYS A 123 -10.21 0.70 -4.87
N LEU A 124 -9.94 0.51 -3.59
CA LEU A 124 -8.96 -0.47 -3.13
C LEU A 124 -9.70 -1.71 -2.66
N ILE A 125 -9.19 -2.87 -3.04
CA ILE A 125 -9.61 -4.15 -2.46
C ILE A 125 -8.54 -4.54 -1.44
N ILE A 126 -8.97 -4.87 -0.25
CA ILE A 126 -8.08 -5.18 0.87
C ILE A 126 -8.55 -6.42 1.61
N ASN A 127 -7.61 -7.21 2.09
CA ASN A 127 -7.84 -8.17 3.15
C ASN A 127 -6.61 -8.33 4.05
N GLY A 128 -6.79 -9.02 5.17
CA GLY A 128 -5.72 -9.54 6.00
C GLY A 128 -5.81 -11.05 6.09
N GLN A 129 -4.81 -11.68 6.63
CA GLN A 129 -4.77 -13.15 6.80
C GLN A 129 -5.98 -13.63 7.60
N GLY A 130 -6.83 -14.43 6.96
CA GLY A 130 -8.07 -14.93 7.55
C GLY A 130 -9.13 -13.86 7.86
N GLY A 131 -8.89 -12.62 7.45
CA GLY A 131 -9.84 -11.51 7.56
C GLY A 131 -10.81 -11.44 6.39
N PRO A 132 -11.77 -10.51 6.43
CA PRO A 132 -12.69 -10.27 5.33
C PRO A 132 -12.01 -9.65 4.12
N ILE A 133 -12.58 -9.89 2.93
CA ILE A 133 -12.27 -9.08 1.76
C ILE A 133 -13.14 -7.83 1.84
N ARG A 134 -12.52 -6.67 1.78
CA ARG A 134 -13.22 -5.38 1.91
C ARG A 134 -12.88 -4.46 0.75
N ARG A 135 -13.81 -3.58 0.43
CA ARG A 135 -13.66 -2.53 -0.56
C ARG A 135 -13.58 -1.17 0.13
N ILE A 136 -12.59 -0.38 -0.26
CA ILE A 136 -12.45 1.01 0.13
C ILE A 136 -12.79 1.85 -1.10
N ASN A 137 -13.93 2.50 -1.09
CA ASN A 137 -14.33 3.46 -2.12
C ASN A 137 -13.65 4.80 -1.82
N LEU A 138 -12.73 5.21 -2.70
CA LEU A 138 -11.91 6.40 -2.49
C LEU A 138 -12.69 7.70 -2.69
N GLU A 139 -13.69 7.70 -3.57
CA GLU A 139 -14.53 8.85 -3.86
C GLU A 139 -15.61 9.05 -2.80
N ALA A 140 -16.37 7.99 -2.51
CA ALA A 140 -17.41 8.01 -1.48
C ALA A 140 -16.83 8.09 -0.05
N LYS A 141 -15.54 7.80 0.12
CA LYS A 141 -14.84 7.70 1.41
C LYS A 141 -15.54 6.71 2.36
N GLU A 142 -15.80 5.53 1.84
CA GLU A 142 -16.53 4.47 2.55
C GLU A 142 -15.80 3.14 2.44
N VAL A 143 -15.84 2.35 3.51
CA VAL A 143 -15.33 0.99 3.57
C VAL A 143 -16.50 0.02 3.76
N SER A 144 -16.53 -1.03 2.94
CA SER A 144 -17.57 -2.05 3.00
C SER A 144 -17.00 -3.45 2.85
N THR A 145 -17.55 -4.41 3.56
CA THR A 145 -17.19 -5.82 3.47
C THR A 145 -17.86 -6.46 2.24
N LEU A 146 -17.07 -7.13 1.43
CA LEU A 146 -17.52 -7.92 0.26
C LEU A 146 -17.81 -9.36 0.66
N LEU A 147 -16.81 -10.01 1.28
CA LEU A 147 -16.92 -11.40 1.77
C LEU A 147 -16.22 -11.52 3.12
N THR A 148 -16.82 -12.29 4.02
CA THR A 148 -16.21 -12.66 5.29
C THR A 148 -15.55 -14.03 5.21
N ASN A 149 -14.57 -14.27 6.07
CA ASN A 149 -13.99 -15.59 6.25
C ASN A 149 -15.11 -16.57 6.64
N GLY A 150 -15.14 -17.76 6.04
CA GLY A 150 -16.23 -18.74 6.20
C GLY A 150 -17.35 -18.64 5.17
N GLN A 151 -17.58 -17.50 4.51
CA GLN A 151 -18.52 -17.40 3.40
C GLN A 151 -17.95 -18.06 2.14
N GLY A 152 -18.81 -18.70 1.36
CA GLY A 152 -18.43 -19.36 0.11
C GLY A 152 -17.44 -20.51 0.28
N GLY A 153 -17.22 -20.98 1.51
CA GLY A 153 -16.28 -22.07 1.85
C GLY A 153 -14.85 -21.60 2.07
N PHE A 154 -14.55 -20.31 2.10
CA PHE A 154 -13.27 -19.80 2.53
C PHE A 154 -12.99 -20.09 4.01
N ARG A 155 -11.73 -20.44 4.32
CA ARG A 155 -11.29 -20.70 5.69
C ARG A 155 -10.23 -19.72 6.18
N ASN A 156 -9.27 -19.40 5.32
CA ASN A 156 -8.16 -18.52 5.65
C ASN A 156 -7.74 -17.79 4.39
N MET A 157 -8.51 -16.79 4.01
CA MET A 157 -8.25 -15.99 2.82
C MET A 157 -6.87 -15.32 2.92
N GLN A 158 -6.12 -15.44 1.83
CA GLN A 158 -4.78 -14.92 1.69
C GLN A 158 -4.75 -13.87 0.56
N PHE A 159 -3.73 -13.87 -0.27
CA PHE A 159 -3.52 -12.92 -1.34
C PHE A 159 -4.55 -13.02 -2.47
N MET A 160 -4.72 -11.90 -3.17
CA MET A 160 -5.65 -11.76 -4.27
C MET A 160 -4.97 -11.20 -5.52
N SER A 161 -5.48 -11.55 -6.70
CA SER A 161 -5.10 -10.90 -7.95
C SER A 161 -6.25 -10.82 -8.94
N PHE A 162 -6.34 -9.73 -9.72
CA PHE A 162 -7.28 -9.63 -10.83
C PHE A 162 -6.80 -10.40 -12.05
N ASP A 163 -7.75 -10.85 -12.87
CA ASP A 163 -7.45 -11.19 -14.25
C ASP A 163 -7.17 -9.93 -15.09
N ALA A 164 -6.88 -10.09 -16.39
CA ALA A 164 -6.54 -8.97 -17.25
C ALA A 164 -7.71 -8.01 -17.52
N THR A 165 -8.93 -8.42 -17.28
CA THR A 165 -10.15 -7.61 -17.52
C THR A 165 -10.66 -6.93 -16.25
N GLY A 166 -10.22 -7.40 -15.10
CA GLY A 166 -10.74 -7.00 -13.79
C GLY A 166 -12.11 -7.59 -13.45
N ASP A 167 -12.64 -8.47 -14.29
CA ASP A 167 -13.93 -9.12 -14.04
C ASP A 167 -13.84 -10.24 -13.02
N THR A 168 -12.67 -10.85 -12.93
CA THR A 168 -12.38 -11.96 -12.03
C THR A 168 -11.33 -11.58 -11.03
N LEU A 169 -11.62 -11.74 -9.74
CA LEU A 169 -10.67 -11.65 -8.66
C LEU A 169 -10.37 -13.03 -8.12
N PHE A 170 -9.13 -13.51 -8.30
CA PHE A 170 -8.66 -14.77 -7.73
C PHE A 170 -8.23 -14.56 -6.28
N VAL A 171 -8.60 -15.49 -5.41
CA VAL A 171 -8.34 -15.44 -3.97
C VAL A 171 -7.67 -16.73 -3.56
N SER A 172 -6.49 -16.65 -3.00
CA SER A 172 -5.82 -17.79 -2.37
C SER A 172 -6.46 -18.10 -1.02
N ASP A 173 -6.58 -19.37 -0.68
CA ASP A 173 -7.21 -19.83 0.55
C ASP A 173 -6.37 -20.93 1.19
N ASP A 174 -5.91 -20.68 2.41
CA ASP A 174 -5.12 -21.64 3.18
C ASP A 174 -6.04 -22.54 4.03
N HIS A 175 -6.35 -23.72 3.53
CA HIS A 175 -7.23 -24.67 4.21
C HIS A 175 -6.53 -25.57 5.23
N GLY A 176 -5.21 -25.52 5.33
CA GLY A 176 -4.46 -26.49 6.13
C GLY A 176 -4.52 -27.92 5.53
N SER A 177 -3.67 -28.81 6.02
CA SER A 177 -3.38 -30.12 5.40
C SER A 177 -4.47 -31.20 5.52
N SER A 178 -5.60 -30.94 6.16
CA SER A 178 -6.49 -32.02 6.65
C SER A 178 -7.86 -32.15 5.98
N SER A 179 -8.20 -31.32 4.99
CA SER A 179 -9.54 -31.30 4.40
C SER A 179 -9.57 -31.91 2.99
N LYS A 180 -10.53 -32.78 2.73
CA LYS A 180 -10.78 -33.36 1.39
C LYS A 180 -11.41 -32.35 0.41
N ASP A 181 -11.90 -31.21 0.91
CA ASP A 181 -12.51 -30.14 0.15
C ASP A 181 -11.52 -28.97 -0.05
N ASN A 182 -10.25 -29.26 -0.19
CA ASN A 182 -9.18 -28.26 -0.28
C ASN A 182 -9.33 -27.45 -1.56
N ARG A 183 -9.82 -26.22 -1.41
CA ARG A 183 -9.72 -25.20 -2.43
C ARG A 183 -8.42 -24.44 -2.19
N GLU A 184 -7.50 -24.47 -3.13
CA GLU A 184 -6.29 -23.64 -3.03
C GLU A 184 -6.52 -22.23 -3.50
N ILE A 185 -7.28 -22.13 -4.59
CA ILE A 185 -7.66 -20.87 -5.21
C ILE A 185 -9.17 -20.91 -5.48
N ALA A 186 -9.84 -19.89 -5.05
CA ALA A 186 -11.19 -19.57 -5.49
C ALA A 186 -11.17 -18.33 -6.38
N TYR A 187 -12.27 -18.02 -7.02
CA TYR A 187 -12.48 -16.74 -7.68
C TYR A 187 -13.83 -16.16 -7.31
N ILE A 188 -13.93 -14.85 -7.40
CA ILE A 188 -15.14 -14.06 -7.21
C ILE A 188 -15.31 -13.15 -8.42
N LEU A 189 -16.55 -12.89 -8.83
CA LEU A 189 -16.86 -12.16 -10.06
C LEU A 189 -17.37 -10.74 -9.79
N ARG A 190 -16.94 -9.80 -10.61
CA ARG A 190 -17.45 -8.41 -10.59
C ARG A 190 -18.96 -8.38 -10.87
N SER A 191 -19.46 -9.20 -11.81
CA SER A 191 -20.89 -9.33 -12.12
C SER A 191 -21.74 -9.82 -10.94
N GLU A 192 -21.13 -10.40 -9.93
CA GLU A 192 -21.74 -10.84 -8.66
C GLU A 192 -21.32 -9.92 -7.50
N GLU A 193 -20.86 -8.70 -7.80
CA GLU A 193 -20.38 -7.70 -6.82
C GLU A 193 -19.27 -8.23 -5.90
N PHE A 194 -18.52 -9.23 -6.34
CA PHE A 194 -17.51 -9.95 -5.56
C PHE A 194 -18.04 -10.61 -4.28
N ARG A 195 -19.31 -10.97 -4.25
CA ARG A 195 -19.98 -11.51 -3.05
C ARG A 195 -20.16 -13.02 -3.05
N LYS A 196 -19.76 -13.70 -4.13
CA LYS A 196 -19.93 -15.15 -4.25
C LYS A 196 -18.63 -15.80 -4.69
N ALA A 197 -18.20 -16.79 -3.90
CA ALA A 197 -16.99 -17.55 -4.19
C ALA A 197 -17.30 -18.75 -5.11
N HIS A 198 -16.40 -18.94 -6.08
CA HIS A 198 -16.38 -20.08 -6.98
C HIS A 198 -15.06 -20.82 -6.85
N PRO A 199 -15.04 -22.15 -6.74
CA PRO A 199 -13.81 -22.92 -6.68
C PRO A 199 -13.06 -22.83 -8.02
N TYR A 200 -11.73 -22.75 -7.96
CA TYR A 200 -10.89 -22.69 -9.16
C TYR A 200 -9.83 -23.81 -9.20
N VAL A 201 -9.01 -23.91 -8.17
CA VAL A 201 -8.02 -25.00 -8.04
C VAL A 201 -8.30 -25.79 -6.78
N TYR A 202 -8.24 -27.12 -6.89
CA TYR A 202 -8.40 -28.05 -5.79
C TYR A 202 -7.13 -28.87 -5.67
N ASP A 203 -6.25 -28.55 -4.76
CA ASP A 203 -5.07 -29.41 -4.50
C ASP A 203 -4.51 -29.25 -3.09
N ARG A 204 -4.01 -28.07 -2.71
CA ARG A 204 -3.39 -27.81 -1.40
C ARG A 204 -3.57 -26.36 -0.98
N THR A 205 -2.83 -25.93 0.03
CA THR A 205 -2.89 -24.59 0.60
C THR A 205 -2.29 -23.53 -0.33
N GLY A 206 -3.11 -22.67 -0.94
CA GLY A 206 -2.66 -21.51 -1.72
C GLY A 206 -2.25 -20.35 -0.83
N TYR A 207 -1.12 -19.72 -1.08
CA TYR A 207 -0.65 -18.56 -0.33
C TYR A 207 -0.72 -17.26 -1.13
N ASN A 208 -0.07 -17.22 -2.29
CA ASN A 208 -0.09 -16.09 -3.18
C ASN A 208 -0.45 -16.53 -4.60
N ASN A 209 -1.06 -15.64 -5.35
CA ASN A 209 -1.40 -15.90 -6.75
C ASN A 209 -1.19 -14.65 -7.62
N VAL A 210 -0.92 -14.85 -8.91
CA VAL A 210 -0.84 -13.78 -9.91
C VAL A 210 -1.37 -14.29 -11.24
N TYR A 211 -2.08 -13.43 -11.97
CA TYR A 211 -2.55 -13.73 -13.31
C TYR A 211 -1.63 -13.17 -14.37
N CYS A 212 -1.20 -14.01 -15.32
CA CYS A 212 -0.39 -13.60 -16.45
C CYS A 212 -1.27 -13.38 -17.69
N ALA A 213 -1.37 -12.14 -18.13
CA ALA A 213 -2.16 -11.78 -19.31
C ALA A 213 -1.58 -12.35 -20.63
N LEU A 214 -0.25 -12.56 -20.72
CA LEU A 214 0.41 -13.03 -21.94
C LEU A 214 -0.04 -14.44 -22.34
N ASN A 215 -0.19 -15.35 -21.39
CA ASN A 215 -0.61 -16.73 -21.63
C ASN A 215 -1.95 -17.09 -20.96
N LYS A 216 -2.65 -16.10 -20.41
CA LYS A 216 -3.96 -16.25 -19.75
C LYS A 216 -3.96 -17.34 -18.67
N SER A 217 -2.89 -17.41 -17.90
CA SER A 217 -2.70 -18.43 -16.89
C SER A 217 -2.55 -17.81 -15.49
N LEU A 218 -3.12 -18.50 -14.50
CA LEU A 218 -2.90 -18.20 -13.12
C LEU A 218 -1.69 -18.97 -12.61
N TYR A 219 -0.77 -18.24 -11.98
CA TYR A 219 0.36 -18.80 -11.25
C TYR A 219 0.12 -18.59 -9.76
N TYR A 220 0.55 -19.55 -8.95
CA TYR A 220 0.41 -19.45 -7.51
C TYR A 220 1.50 -20.25 -6.81
N ASN A 221 1.69 -20.03 -5.54
CA ASN A 221 2.54 -20.84 -4.70
C ASN A 221 1.75 -21.41 -3.51
N THR A 222 2.31 -22.48 -2.95
CA THR A 222 1.78 -23.10 -1.75
C THR A 222 2.68 -22.73 -0.56
N TYR A 223 2.07 -22.60 0.62
CA TYR A 223 2.80 -22.23 1.84
C TYR A 223 3.93 -23.21 2.18
N TRP A 224 3.64 -24.51 2.07
CA TRP A 224 4.53 -25.58 2.56
C TRP A 224 5.66 -25.98 1.61
N LYS A 225 5.57 -25.68 0.32
CA LYS A 225 6.57 -26.11 -0.66
C LYS A 225 7.27 -25.00 -1.42
N GLY A 226 6.80 -23.76 -1.29
CA GLY A 226 7.41 -22.60 -1.94
C GLY A 226 7.60 -22.70 -3.45
N GLY A 227 7.13 -23.79 -4.08
CA GLY A 227 7.23 -23.99 -5.51
C GLY A 227 6.23 -23.16 -6.29
N LEU A 228 6.63 -22.70 -7.49
CA LEU A 228 5.74 -22.04 -8.41
C LEU A 228 4.85 -23.07 -9.10
N GLN A 229 3.55 -22.91 -8.91
CA GLN A 229 2.51 -23.72 -9.55
C GLN A 229 1.86 -22.95 -10.69
N LYS A 230 1.44 -23.64 -11.74
CA LYS A 230 0.55 -23.12 -12.77
C LYS A 230 -0.78 -23.86 -12.71
N ALA A 231 -1.89 -23.10 -12.72
CA ALA A 231 -3.21 -23.70 -12.79
C ALA A 231 -3.50 -24.18 -14.23
N VAL A 232 -3.65 -25.50 -14.40
CA VAL A 232 -3.93 -26.15 -15.68
C VAL A 232 -5.27 -26.86 -15.64
N HIS A 233 -5.87 -27.14 -16.81
CA HIS A 233 -7.10 -27.94 -16.88
C HIS A 233 -6.86 -29.35 -16.35
N ASP A 234 -7.76 -29.80 -15.46
CA ASP A 234 -7.79 -31.17 -14.99
C ASP A 234 -8.87 -31.98 -15.71
N PRO A 235 -8.49 -32.89 -16.61
CA PRO A 235 -9.47 -33.66 -17.37
C PRO A 235 -10.28 -34.65 -16.49
N THR A 236 -9.82 -34.94 -15.28
CA THR A 236 -10.49 -35.87 -14.37
C THR A 236 -11.68 -35.20 -13.67
N THR A 237 -11.51 -33.96 -13.27
CA THR A 237 -12.53 -33.20 -12.51
C THR A 237 -13.27 -32.19 -13.36
N GLY A 238 -12.75 -31.84 -14.55
CA GLY A 238 -13.22 -30.76 -15.39
C GLY A 238 -12.83 -29.36 -14.86
N GLY A 239 -12.21 -29.28 -13.69
CA GLY A 239 -11.74 -28.06 -13.06
C GLY A 239 -10.29 -27.71 -13.41
N LYS A 240 -9.58 -27.13 -12.44
CA LYS A 240 -8.16 -26.80 -12.52
C LYS A 240 -7.37 -27.54 -11.43
N LYS A 241 -6.12 -27.88 -11.75
CA LYS A 241 -5.13 -28.41 -10.81
C LYS A 241 -3.81 -27.67 -10.96
N GLY A 242 -2.98 -27.69 -9.92
CA GLY A 242 -1.63 -27.16 -9.96
C GLY A 242 -0.66 -28.11 -10.64
N VAL A 243 0.22 -27.54 -11.46
CA VAL A 243 1.42 -28.21 -11.96
C VAL A 243 2.61 -27.39 -11.54
N GLU A 244 3.50 -28.02 -10.76
CA GLU A 244 4.72 -27.36 -10.31
C GLU A 244 5.67 -27.18 -11.50
N LEU A 245 6.13 -25.93 -11.69
CA LEU A 245 7.10 -25.59 -12.73
C LEU A 245 8.53 -25.73 -12.18
N PHE A 246 8.78 -25.19 -10.99
CA PHE A 246 10.07 -25.23 -10.31
C PHE A 246 9.94 -24.84 -8.84
N GLY A 247 10.89 -25.26 -8.00
CA GLY A 247 11.07 -24.73 -6.65
C GLY A 247 11.62 -23.30 -6.73
N VAL A 248 11.08 -22.39 -5.91
CA VAL A 248 11.52 -20.99 -5.88
C VAL A 248 12.78 -20.84 -5.05
N TYR A 249 12.83 -21.50 -3.90
CA TYR A 249 13.98 -21.52 -2.98
C TYR A 249 14.43 -22.94 -2.72
N GLU A 250 15.73 -23.12 -2.50
CA GLU A 250 16.32 -24.47 -2.42
C GLU A 250 15.89 -25.29 -1.19
N ASN A 251 15.51 -24.64 -0.10
CA ASN A 251 15.18 -25.33 1.16
C ASN A 251 14.06 -24.61 1.93
N SER A 252 12.98 -24.25 1.27
CA SER A 252 11.99 -23.38 1.89
C SER A 252 10.57 -23.89 1.80
N ASP A 253 9.93 -23.89 2.94
CA ASP A 253 8.49 -24.08 3.12
C ASP A 253 7.73 -22.74 3.22
N SER A 254 8.38 -21.60 2.90
CA SER A 254 7.78 -20.29 3.07
C SER A 254 7.00 -19.85 1.84
N GLY A 255 5.83 -19.35 2.06
CA GLY A 255 5.07 -18.60 1.05
C GLY A 255 5.86 -17.38 0.53
N THR A 256 5.66 -17.05 -0.73
CA THR A 256 6.34 -15.94 -1.39
C THR A 256 5.31 -15.01 -2.00
N PHE A 257 5.65 -13.74 -2.16
CA PHE A 257 4.86 -12.79 -2.94
C PHE A 257 5.32 -12.79 -4.38
N MET A 258 4.35 -12.66 -5.28
CA MET A 258 4.61 -12.60 -6.70
C MET A 258 3.92 -11.36 -7.27
N CYS A 259 4.62 -10.66 -8.16
CA CYS A 259 4.09 -9.54 -8.91
C CYS A 259 4.59 -9.63 -10.35
N ILE A 260 3.70 -9.63 -11.32
CA ILE A 260 4.08 -9.63 -12.73
C ILE A 260 4.32 -8.20 -13.18
N HIS A 261 5.45 -7.97 -13.84
CA HIS A 261 5.78 -6.70 -14.46
C HIS A 261 4.68 -6.30 -15.46
N PRO A 262 4.30 -5.02 -15.57
CA PRO A 262 3.16 -4.58 -16.40
C PRO A 262 3.22 -5.00 -17.87
N ASP A 263 4.42 -5.18 -18.44
CA ASP A 263 4.59 -5.70 -19.80
C ASP A 263 4.57 -7.23 -19.91
N GLY A 264 4.41 -7.94 -18.78
CA GLY A 264 4.35 -9.41 -18.71
C GLY A 264 5.68 -10.13 -18.85
N ARG A 265 6.80 -9.45 -19.15
CA ARG A 265 8.10 -10.07 -19.42
C ARG A 265 8.76 -10.69 -18.19
N PHE A 266 8.44 -10.20 -17.00
CA PHE A 266 9.08 -10.62 -15.78
C PHE A 266 8.06 -10.87 -14.68
N MET A 267 8.34 -11.82 -13.81
CA MET A 267 7.68 -12.03 -12.54
C MET A 267 8.70 -11.77 -11.42
N TYR A 268 8.41 -10.85 -10.54
CA TYR A 268 9.19 -10.61 -9.32
C TYR A 268 8.60 -11.45 -8.20
N ILE A 269 9.48 -12.16 -7.51
CA ILE A 269 9.12 -13.09 -6.43
C ILE A 269 9.87 -12.66 -5.19
N THR A 270 9.15 -12.31 -4.14
CA THR A 270 9.71 -11.78 -2.89
C THR A 270 9.48 -12.73 -1.74
N GLY A 271 10.47 -12.86 -0.89
CA GLY A 271 10.45 -13.68 0.31
C GLY A 271 11.87 -13.99 0.78
N ARG A 272 12.01 -14.59 1.95
CA ARG A 272 13.30 -15.00 2.53
C ARG A 272 14.41 -13.94 2.43
N ASN A 273 14.03 -12.68 2.65
CA ASN A 273 14.94 -11.51 2.65
C ASN A 273 15.61 -11.22 1.29
N CYS A 274 15.01 -11.66 0.19
CA CYS A 274 15.47 -11.33 -1.15
C CYS A 274 14.32 -11.17 -2.14
N ILE A 275 14.65 -10.65 -3.31
CA ILE A 275 13.78 -10.51 -4.47
C ILE A 275 14.41 -11.28 -5.61
N LEU A 276 13.66 -12.21 -6.16
CA LEU A 276 14.04 -12.98 -7.33
C LEU A 276 13.30 -12.44 -8.56
N VAL A 277 13.87 -12.62 -9.72
CA VAL A 277 13.25 -12.33 -11.02
C VAL A 277 13.18 -13.57 -11.88
N SER A 278 12.00 -13.87 -12.39
CA SER A 278 11.75 -14.93 -13.37
C SER A 278 11.38 -14.30 -14.71
N GLN A 279 12.07 -14.65 -15.77
CA GLN A 279 11.82 -14.14 -17.11
C GLN A 279 10.81 -15.03 -17.84
N TYR A 280 9.88 -14.38 -18.55
CA TYR A 280 8.92 -15.06 -19.40
C TYR A 280 9.59 -15.50 -20.72
N ASN A 281 9.53 -16.79 -21.02
CA ASN A 281 10.02 -17.34 -22.27
C ASN A 281 8.86 -17.46 -23.28
N LYS A 282 8.91 -16.68 -24.35
CA LYS A 282 7.87 -16.66 -25.38
C LYS A 282 7.80 -17.96 -26.20
N VAL A 283 8.90 -18.74 -26.25
CA VAL A 283 8.94 -20.00 -27.00
C VAL A 283 8.24 -21.11 -26.25
N THR A 284 8.54 -21.24 -24.95
CA THR A 284 7.86 -22.23 -24.08
C THR A 284 6.53 -21.75 -23.54
N ASN A 285 6.24 -20.45 -23.67
CA ASN A 285 5.05 -19.79 -23.15
C ASN A 285 4.92 -19.91 -21.62
N GLU A 286 6.06 -19.89 -20.91
CA GLU A 286 6.18 -20.12 -19.46
C GLU A 286 7.24 -19.21 -18.83
N PHE A 287 7.12 -19.00 -17.51
CA PHE A 287 8.16 -18.38 -16.71
C PHE A 287 9.32 -19.35 -16.47
N GLN A 288 10.55 -18.85 -16.52
CA GLN A 288 11.77 -19.62 -16.28
C GLN A 288 12.12 -19.67 -14.78
N LYS A 289 13.02 -20.58 -14.40
CA LYS A 289 13.56 -20.63 -13.04
C LYS A 289 14.12 -19.25 -12.66
N PRO A 290 13.73 -18.67 -11.52
CA PRO A 290 14.13 -17.32 -11.15
C PRO A 290 15.60 -17.24 -10.75
N THR A 291 16.14 -16.04 -10.83
CA THR A 291 17.48 -15.67 -10.36
C THR A 291 17.39 -14.52 -9.37
N THR A 292 18.38 -14.39 -8.49
CA THR A 292 18.42 -13.30 -7.50
C THR A 292 18.54 -11.95 -8.21
N PHE A 293 17.61 -11.05 -7.90
CA PHE A 293 17.60 -9.67 -8.39
C PHE A 293 18.19 -8.70 -7.37
N ALA A 294 17.72 -8.77 -6.11
CA ALA A 294 18.21 -7.95 -5.03
C ALA A 294 18.10 -8.69 -3.68
N GLY A 295 19.01 -8.39 -2.77
CA GLY A 295 19.09 -9.08 -1.48
C GLY A 295 19.77 -10.43 -1.57
N ARG A 296 19.77 -11.18 -0.48
CA ARG A 296 20.33 -12.53 -0.39
C ARG A 296 19.42 -13.42 0.43
N GLU A 297 19.11 -14.60 -0.10
CA GLU A 297 18.26 -15.57 0.56
C GLU A 297 18.77 -15.91 1.98
N GLY A 298 17.88 -15.80 2.97
CA GLY A 298 18.16 -16.11 4.37
C GLY A 298 18.96 -15.04 5.13
N GLU A 299 19.49 -14.02 4.48
CA GLU A 299 20.26 -12.95 5.13
C GLU A 299 19.38 -11.71 5.37
N ALA A 300 18.80 -11.64 6.58
CA ALA A 300 18.03 -10.47 7.00
C ALA A 300 18.93 -9.27 7.31
N GLY A 301 18.39 -8.05 7.14
CA GLY A 301 19.06 -6.82 7.52
C GLY A 301 18.47 -5.59 6.85
N TYR A 302 19.12 -4.46 7.05
CA TYR A 302 18.81 -3.21 6.38
C TYR A 302 20.05 -2.68 5.66
N SER A 303 20.02 -2.73 4.34
CA SER A 303 21.08 -2.16 3.50
C SER A 303 20.52 -1.74 2.14
N PRO A 304 20.22 -0.46 1.94
CA PRO A 304 19.85 0.08 0.63
C PRO A 304 21.09 0.11 -0.29
N SER A 305 21.33 -0.98 -0.98
CA SER A 305 22.53 -1.20 -1.81
C SER A 305 22.15 -1.86 -3.13
N PRO A 306 23.01 -1.84 -4.16
CA PRO A 306 22.71 -2.49 -5.45
C PRO A 306 22.66 -4.01 -5.35
N GLY A 307 21.67 -4.61 -6.01
CA GLY A 307 21.57 -6.04 -6.29
C GLY A 307 21.75 -6.93 -5.05
N PRO A 308 22.58 -8.00 -5.14
CA PRO A 308 22.79 -8.94 -4.02
C PRO A 308 23.46 -8.35 -2.77
N SER A 309 23.97 -7.10 -2.84
CA SER A 309 24.51 -6.38 -1.67
C SER A 309 23.42 -5.76 -0.81
N ALA A 310 22.21 -5.62 -1.34
CA ALA A 310 21.06 -5.16 -0.56
C ALA A 310 20.73 -6.14 0.56
N ARG A 311 20.09 -5.64 1.62
CA ARG A 311 19.53 -6.46 2.69
C ARG A 311 18.13 -5.97 3.01
N PHE A 312 17.22 -6.92 3.10
CA PHE A 312 15.83 -6.76 3.46
C PHE A 312 15.52 -7.55 4.73
N GLN A 313 14.45 -7.18 5.39
CA GLN A 313 13.90 -7.97 6.48
C GLN A 313 12.41 -8.20 6.25
N GLU A 314 12.08 -9.39 5.81
CA GLU A 314 10.71 -9.78 5.45
C GLU A 314 10.08 -8.88 4.37
N PRO A 315 10.73 -8.73 3.19
CA PRO A 315 10.12 -8.02 2.08
C PRO A 315 8.80 -8.69 1.69
N TYR A 316 7.78 -7.87 1.45
CA TYR A 316 6.41 -8.34 1.31
C TYR A 316 5.82 -7.95 -0.05
N GLN A 317 4.63 -7.32 -0.10
CA GLN A 317 4.00 -6.93 -1.36
C GLN A 317 4.74 -5.75 -2.00
N GLY A 318 4.83 -5.78 -3.33
CA GLY A 318 5.37 -4.69 -4.13
C GLY A 318 4.47 -4.31 -5.30
N THR A 319 4.75 -3.15 -5.89
CA THR A 319 4.05 -2.60 -7.05
C THR A 319 5.01 -1.92 -8.01
N PHE A 320 4.64 -1.89 -9.29
CA PHE A 320 5.42 -1.22 -10.33
C PHE A 320 4.85 0.18 -10.59
N VAL A 321 5.74 1.14 -10.75
CA VAL A 321 5.39 2.54 -11.04
C VAL A 321 6.23 3.04 -12.19
N LYS A 322 5.59 3.65 -13.18
CA LYS A 322 6.28 4.28 -14.30
C LYS A 322 7.22 5.38 -13.81
N ASN A 323 8.40 5.40 -14.38
CA ASN A 323 9.38 6.44 -14.13
C ASN A 323 9.47 7.33 -15.37
N GLU A 324 9.08 8.59 -15.22
CA GLU A 324 9.08 9.59 -16.29
C GLU A 324 10.47 9.80 -16.90
N GLU A 325 11.54 9.60 -16.13
CA GLU A 325 12.90 9.72 -16.64
C GLU A 325 13.20 8.65 -17.69
N TYR A 326 12.70 7.41 -17.52
CA TYR A 326 12.90 6.33 -18.50
C TYR A 326 12.01 6.49 -19.74
N ILE A 327 10.96 7.29 -19.66
CA ILE A 327 10.15 7.67 -20.81
C ILE A 327 10.90 8.72 -21.65
N LYS A 328 11.53 9.71 -21.00
CA LYS A 328 12.31 10.77 -21.64
C LYS A 328 13.65 10.25 -22.18
N ASN A 329 14.30 9.40 -21.40
CA ASN A 329 15.59 8.79 -21.72
C ASN A 329 15.45 7.26 -21.73
N PRO A 330 14.97 6.66 -22.84
CA PRO A 330 14.64 5.25 -22.92
C PRO A 330 15.82 4.34 -22.58
N ARG A 331 15.57 3.35 -21.74
CA ARG A 331 16.53 2.32 -21.38
C ARG A 331 16.70 1.32 -22.54
N PRO A 332 17.89 0.70 -22.71
CA PRO A 332 18.14 -0.28 -23.77
C PRO A 332 17.20 -1.50 -23.71
N ASP A 333 16.75 -1.89 -22.50
CA ASP A 333 15.82 -3.01 -22.27
C ASP A 333 14.35 -2.61 -22.45
N GLY A 334 14.06 -1.32 -22.68
CA GLY A 334 12.72 -0.76 -22.81
C GLY A 334 11.90 -0.78 -21.52
N ASN A 335 12.52 -1.06 -20.36
CA ASN A 335 11.83 -1.01 -19.09
C ASN A 335 11.65 0.43 -18.60
N ILE A 336 10.41 0.82 -18.32
CA ILE A 336 10.06 2.16 -17.85
C ILE A 336 9.56 2.19 -16.40
N TYR A 337 9.67 1.08 -15.67
CA TYR A 337 9.10 0.95 -14.34
C TYR A 337 10.15 0.78 -13.26
N ASP A 338 10.02 1.51 -12.17
CA ASP A 338 10.64 1.18 -10.90
C ASP A 338 9.72 0.23 -10.11
N TYR A 339 10.31 -0.57 -9.22
CA TYR A 339 9.59 -1.45 -8.32
C TYR A 339 9.63 -0.91 -6.90
N TYR A 340 8.47 -0.79 -6.27
CA TYR A 340 8.35 -0.35 -4.88
C TYR A 340 7.87 -1.51 -4.03
N ILE A 341 8.47 -1.70 -2.86
CA ILE A 341 8.21 -2.86 -2.02
C ILE A 341 8.14 -2.48 -0.54
N CYS A 342 7.16 -3.04 0.15
CA CYS A 342 7.10 -3.01 1.61
C CYS A 342 8.18 -3.94 2.18
N ASP A 343 9.09 -3.41 2.96
CA ASP A 343 10.04 -4.19 3.75
C ASP A 343 9.56 -4.21 5.20
N ARG A 344 8.73 -5.19 5.49
CA ARG A 344 7.88 -5.27 6.67
C ARG A 344 8.67 -5.18 7.96
N GLY A 345 9.71 -5.99 8.11
CA GLY A 345 10.51 -6.06 9.32
C GLY A 345 11.45 -4.87 9.50
N ASN A 346 11.69 -4.08 8.44
CA ASN A 346 12.43 -2.81 8.51
C ASN A 346 11.51 -1.59 8.62
N HIS A 347 10.19 -1.78 8.67
CA HIS A 347 9.19 -0.71 8.81
C HIS A 347 9.31 0.40 7.76
N CYS A 348 9.62 0.04 6.52
CA CYS A 348 9.87 1.01 5.45
C CYS A 348 9.42 0.50 4.08
N ILE A 349 9.44 1.43 3.12
CA ILE A 349 9.21 1.15 1.70
C ILE A 349 10.52 1.39 0.97
N PHE A 350 10.97 0.40 0.19
CA PHE A 350 12.10 0.56 -0.73
C PHE A 350 11.63 0.82 -2.15
N LYS A 351 12.43 1.58 -2.87
CA LYS A 351 12.38 1.74 -4.32
C LYS A 351 13.54 0.97 -4.95
N ILE A 352 13.27 0.22 -6.00
CA ILE A 352 14.25 -0.59 -6.72
C ILE A 352 14.17 -0.25 -8.21
N THR A 353 15.28 0.18 -8.79
CA THR A 353 15.36 0.47 -10.23
C THR A 353 15.43 -0.83 -11.04
N PRO A 354 15.19 -0.79 -12.36
CA PRO A 354 15.37 -1.96 -13.24
C PRO A 354 16.75 -2.61 -13.20
N ASP A 355 17.79 -1.85 -12.79
CA ASP A 355 19.15 -2.36 -12.63
C ASP A 355 19.41 -2.98 -11.24
N GLY A 356 18.36 -3.07 -10.40
CA GLY A 356 18.48 -3.63 -9.05
C GLY A 356 19.05 -2.67 -8.00
N ASN A 357 19.14 -1.36 -8.27
CA ASN A 357 19.60 -0.40 -7.27
C ASN A 357 18.47 -0.16 -6.25
N VAL A 358 18.73 -0.52 -5.00
CA VAL A 358 17.79 -0.37 -3.89
C VAL A 358 18.05 0.93 -3.15
N SER A 359 17.01 1.70 -2.89
CA SER A 359 17.05 2.94 -2.13
C SER A 359 15.85 3.06 -1.20
N LEU A 360 16.01 3.72 -0.05
CA LEU A 360 14.90 4.04 0.83
C LEU A 360 13.95 5.02 0.14
N PHE A 361 12.66 4.69 0.09
CA PHE A 361 11.63 5.56 -0.44
C PHE A 361 10.86 6.27 0.68
N ALA A 362 10.31 5.53 1.64
CA ALA A 362 9.55 6.09 2.75
C ALA A 362 9.71 5.27 4.03
N GLY A 363 9.49 5.91 5.19
CA GLY A 363 9.81 5.36 6.50
C GLY A 363 11.29 5.59 6.83
N ARG A 364 11.68 5.40 8.08
CA ARG A 364 13.10 5.62 8.45
C ARG A 364 14.00 4.45 8.12
N GLY A 365 13.45 3.25 8.02
CA GLY A 365 14.24 2.04 7.91
C GLY A 365 15.10 1.78 9.16
N SER A 366 15.67 0.59 9.27
CA SER A 366 16.49 0.23 10.42
C SER A 366 17.91 -0.09 10.00
N VAL A 367 18.88 0.57 10.61
CA VAL A 367 20.32 0.20 10.55
C VAL A 367 20.81 -0.47 11.82
N SER A 368 19.95 -0.66 12.81
CA SER A 368 20.30 -1.24 14.09
C SER A 368 19.10 -1.90 14.76
N SER A 369 19.35 -2.69 15.79
CA SER A 369 18.36 -3.26 16.70
C SER A 369 17.59 -2.23 17.54
N ASP A 370 17.67 -0.95 17.21
CA ASP A 370 16.89 0.08 17.88
C ASP A 370 15.45 0.02 17.39
N ASN A 371 14.56 -0.55 18.22
CA ASN A 371 13.14 -0.73 17.98
C ASN A 371 12.33 0.58 17.84
N LYS A 372 12.97 1.73 17.71
CA LYS A 372 12.32 3.04 17.61
C LYS A 372 12.09 3.52 16.19
N VAL A 373 12.31 2.69 15.20
CA VAL A 373 12.05 3.04 13.79
C VAL A 373 10.61 2.82 13.38
N SER A 374 9.88 1.93 14.06
CA SER A 374 8.44 1.75 13.86
C SER A 374 7.65 2.87 14.53
N GLY A 375 6.42 3.07 14.09
CA GLY A 375 5.47 4.00 14.70
C GLY A 375 4.36 4.40 13.75
N ASN A 376 3.47 5.26 14.24
CA ASN A 376 2.33 5.79 13.51
C ASN A 376 2.49 7.31 13.36
N ILE A 377 3.37 7.73 12.45
CA ILE A 377 3.68 9.15 12.24
C ILE A 377 3.55 9.48 10.75
N ASP A 378 2.74 10.50 10.46
CA ASP A 378 2.62 11.12 9.14
C ASP A 378 3.72 12.17 8.95
N GLY A 379 3.98 12.58 7.71
CA GLY A 379 4.92 13.66 7.40
C GLY A 379 5.88 13.34 6.27
N GLU A 380 7.03 14.01 6.24
CA GLU A 380 8.05 13.83 5.20
C GLU A 380 8.51 12.38 5.15
N LEU A 381 8.75 11.87 3.93
CA LEU A 381 8.90 10.44 3.64
C LEU A 381 9.97 9.74 4.47
N LYS A 382 11.14 10.37 4.64
CA LYS A 382 12.35 9.74 5.19
C LYS A 382 12.73 10.25 6.57
N THR A 383 12.37 11.48 6.90
CA THR A 383 12.79 12.13 8.15
C THR A 383 11.74 12.04 9.24
N GLU A 384 10.46 12.06 8.88
CA GLU A 384 9.34 12.10 9.83
C GLU A 384 8.52 10.82 9.84
N ALA A 385 8.07 10.37 8.66
CA ALA A 385 7.13 9.27 8.55
C ALA A 385 7.61 7.98 9.22
N ARG A 386 6.68 7.31 9.91
CA ARG A 386 6.89 6.00 10.51
C ARG A 386 5.74 5.09 10.12
N PHE A 387 6.11 3.85 9.83
CA PHE A 387 5.18 2.72 9.65
C PHE A 387 5.41 1.67 10.72
N ASP A 388 4.45 0.78 10.91
CA ASP A 388 4.65 -0.42 11.72
C ASP A 388 4.18 -1.66 10.97
N ASN A 389 5.14 -2.48 10.53
CA ASN A 389 4.93 -3.65 9.68
C ASN A 389 4.11 -3.34 8.40
N PRO A 390 4.52 -2.38 7.55
CA PRO A 390 3.82 -2.12 6.28
C PRO A 390 3.88 -3.38 5.40
N CYS A 391 2.73 -3.87 4.98
CA CYS A 391 2.61 -5.13 4.26
C CYS A 391 2.15 -4.95 2.81
N GLY A 392 1.03 -4.28 2.61
CA GLY A 392 0.42 -4.10 1.30
C GLY A 392 0.78 -2.76 0.66
N ILE A 393 0.94 -2.76 -0.65
CA ILE A 393 1.18 -1.55 -1.43
C ILE A 393 0.43 -1.61 -2.75
N ALA A 394 -0.29 -0.54 -3.05
CA ALA A 394 -0.94 -0.32 -4.34
C ALA A 394 -0.64 1.11 -4.82
N TYR A 395 -0.73 1.35 -6.12
CA TYR A 395 -0.46 2.65 -6.72
C TYR A 395 -1.56 3.05 -7.69
N ASP A 396 -2.07 4.27 -7.55
CA ASP A 396 -2.95 4.91 -8.52
C ASP A 396 -2.13 5.83 -9.44
N GLU A 397 -2.02 5.44 -10.70
CA GLU A 397 -1.24 6.17 -11.70
C GLU A 397 -1.84 7.54 -12.02
N GLU A 398 -3.17 7.68 -11.96
CA GLU A 398 -3.84 8.94 -12.28
C GLU A 398 -3.60 10.01 -11.22
N THR A 399 -3.71 9.65 -9.94
CA THR A 399 -3.48 10.59 -8.83
C THR A 399 -2.04 10.59 -8.33
N GLN A 400 -1.19 9.70 -8.87
CA GLN A 400 0.19 9.48 -8.44
C GLN A 400 0.30 9.21 -6.93
N THR A 401 -0.64 8.43 -6.39
CA THR A 401 -0.76 8.16 -4.96
C THR A 401 -0.46 6.69 -4.68
N PHE A 402 0.44 6.43 -3.74
CA PHE A 402 0.60 5.11 -3.15
C PHE A 402 -0.38 4.93 -1.99
N TYR A 403 -0.89 3.74 -1.86
CA TYR A 403 -1.67 3.28 -0.72
C TYR A 403 -0.92 2.15 -0.03
N ILE A 404 -0.76 2.25 1.28
CA ILE A 404 0.04 1.34 2.09
C ILE A 404 -0.85 0.74 3.18
N ALA A 405 -0.92 -0.58 3.25
CA ALA A 405 -1.50 -1.28 4.40
C ALA A 405 -0.46 -1.31 5.54
N ASP A 406 -0.64 -0.43 6.48
CA ASP A 406 0.23 -0.26 7.65
C ASP A 406 -0.31 -1.13 8.79
N ARG A 407 0.13 -2.40 8.78
CA ARG A 407 -0.55 -3.51 9.43
C ARG A 407 -0.73 -3.34 10.93
N GLU A 408 0.34 -3.10 11.68
CA GLU A 408 0.29 -2.98 13.14
C GLU A 408 -0.23 -1.59 13.59
N ASN A 409 -0.32 -0.64 12.67
CA ASN A 409 -1.03 0.63 12.89
C ASN A 409 -2.52 0.55 12.51
N HIS A 410 -3.02 -0.60 12.08
CA HIS A 410 -4.43 -0.85 11.75
C HIS A 410 -5.01 0.17 10.77
N SER A 411 -4.20 0.69 9.85
CA SER A 411 -4.56 1.81 8.99
C SER A 411 -4.10 1.64 7.54
N ILE A 412 -4.74 2.39 6.68
CA ILE A 412 -4.28 2.60 5.30
C ILE A 412 -3.65 3.98 5.23
N ARG A 413 -2.38 4.02 4.82
CA ARG A 413 -1.62 5.25 4.65
C ARG A 413 -1.52 5.60 3.18
N THR A 414 -1.36 6.87 2.88
CA THR A 414 -1.08 7.36 1.53
C THR A 414 0.30 7.97 1.46
N ILE A 415 0.93 7.87 0.29
CA ILE A 415 2.10 8.69 -0.07
C ILE A 415 1.70 9.44 -1.34
N SER A 416 1.61 10.75 -1.23
CA SER A 416 1.23 11.65 -2.32
C SER A 416 1.98 12.97 -2.22
N ILE A 417 1.92 13.77 -3.27
CA ILE A 417 2.45 15.14 -3.24
C ILE A 417 1.41 16.04 -2.59
N GLU A 418 1.75 16.64 -1.46
CA GLU A 418 0.89 17.53 -0.67
C GLU A 418 1.50 18.90 -0.46
#